data_edc7349e4a6adbe832614abffeca285a
#
_entry.id   edc7349e4a6adbe832614abffeca285a
#
_cell.length_a   1.000
_cell.length_b   1.000
_cell.length_c   1.000
_cell.angle_alpha   90.00
_cell.angle_beta   90.00
_cell.angle_gamma   90.00
#
_symmetry.space_group_name_H-M   'P 1'
#
loop_
_entity.id
_entity.type
_entity.pdbx_description
1 polymer ?
#
loop_
_entity_poly.entity_id
_entity_poly.type
_entity_poly.pdbx_seq_one_letter_code
_entity_poly.pdbx_strand_id
1 'polypeptide(L)'
;MKSMLAITLLIATLSLCNLADKSKPVADSSPTDKPDAVPANANTGQGHSGGSNADTAQPGQVDRDALIAELMKIEYDVTTASFKGDISTLATYVADDYYGTNADGRTQNKNQLLSSIKPDKVTREWKITDGQLVSATEDTAVLNYIQSETLRNGRTVRARITDTFVKRNGKWLVKSEQQTLMR
;
A
#
# COMPACT_ATOMS: atom_id res chain seq x y z
N MET A 1 17.77 -30.75 -1.37
CA MET A 1 17.28 -29.75 -0.44
C MET A 1 17.04 -28.47 -1.21
N LYS A 2 15.78 -28.19 -1.59
CA LYS A 2 15.43 -27.00 -2.36
C LYS A 2 15.28 -25.84 -1.38
N SER A 3 16.20 -24.88 -1.42
CA SER A 3 16.18 -23.66 -0.63
C SER A 3 14.95 -22.84 -1.03
N MET A 4 13.93 -22.82 -0.16
CA MET A 4 12.82 -21.88 -0.27
C MET A 4 13.37 -20.48 -0.03
N LEU A 5 13.43 -19.71 -1.09
CA LEU A 5 13.80 -18.30 -1.06
C LEU A 5 12.68 -17.55 -0.32
N ALA A 6 12.95 -17.15 0.90
CA ALA A 6 12.04 -16.28 1.64
C ALA A 6 12.05 -14.90 0.98
N ILE A 7 10.91 -14.50 0.50
CA ILE A 7 10.70 -13.24 -0.19
C ILE A 7 10.35 -12.20 0.86
N THR A 8 11.24 -11.30 1.03
CA THR A 8 11.14 -10.02 1.70
C THR A 8 9.93 -9.26 1.17
N LEU A 9 9.38 -8.31 1.88
CA LEU A 9 8.29 -7.37 1.58
C LEU A 9 8.16 -6.97 0.09
N LEU A 10 8.74 -7.72 -0.74
CA LEU A 10 8.91 -7.58 -2.16
C LEU A 10 7.93 -8.45 -2.90
N ILE A 11 7.44 -7.91 -3.94
CA ILE A 11 6.62 -8.52 -4.96
C ILE A 11 7.09 -9.95 -5.22
N ALA A 12 6.33 -10.92 -4.74
CA ALA A 12 6.65 -12.33 -4.87
C ALA A 12 6.95 -12.66 -6.33
N THR A 13 8.14 -13.16 -6.60
CA THR A 13 8.44 -13.76 -7.90
C THR A 13 7.48 -14.92 -8.12
N LEU A 14 6.57 -14.74 -9.07
CA LEU A 14 5.68 -15.80 -9.54
C LEU A 14 6.53 -16.97 -10.04
N SER A 15 6.63 -18.01 -9.21
CA SER A 15 6.99 -19.33 -9.68
C SER A 15 5.78 -19.85 -10.46
N LEU A 16 5.87 -19.79 -11.78
CA LEU A 16 4.91 -20.44 -12.67
C LEU A 16 4.99 -21.95 -12.46
N CYS A 17 4.19 -22.47 -11.53
CA CYS A 17 3.78 -23.85 -11.58
C CYS A 17 2.55 -23.92 -12.47
N ASN A 18 2.77 -24.48 -13.64
CA ASN A 18 1.78 -24.96 -14.59
C ASN A 18 0.69 -25.76 -13.86
N LEU A 19 -0.52 -25.23 -13.76
CA LEU A 19 -1.70 -26.03 -13.42
C LEU A 19 -2.57 -26.10 -14.67
N ALA A 20 -2.52 -27.30 -15.26
CA ALA A 20 -3.40 -27.70 -16.34
C ALA A 20 -4.86 -27.64 -15.90
N ASP A 21 -5.63 -27.02 -16.75
CA ASP A 21 -7.05 -27.13 -17.01
C ASP A 21 -7.76 -28.39 -16.48
N LYS A 22 -8.83 -28.19 -15.71
CA LYS A 22 -10.03 -29.06 -15.76
C LYS A 22 -11.27 -28.20 -15.48
N SER A 23 -11.82 -27.74 -16.57
CA SER A 23 -13.19 -27.25 -16.68
C SER A 23 -14.23 -28.30 -16.26
N LYS A 24 -15.22 -27.89 -15.46
CA LYS A 24 -16.60 -28.40 -15.52
C LYS A 24 -17.58 -27.30 -15.16
N PRO A 25 -18.65 -27.13 -15.95
CA PRO A 25 -19.65 -26.11 -15.71
C PRO A 25 -20.72 -26.59 -14.73
N VAL A 26 -21.21 -25.72 -13.88
CA VAL A 26 -22.48 -25.90 -13.16
C VAL A 26 -23.37 -24.70 -13.46
N ALA A 27 -24.60 -25.06 -13.82
CA ALA A 27 -25.69 -24.25 -14.34
C ALA A 27 -26.23 -23.23 -13.34
N ASP A 28 -26.58 -22.09 -13.90
CA ASP A 28 -27.83 -21.33 -13.88
C ASP A 28 -28.76 -21.45 -12.67
N SER A 29 -28.95 -20.32 -12.02
CA SER A 29 -30.26 -19.87 -11.56
C SER A 29 -30.21 -18.39 -11.16
N SER A 30 -30.74 -17.53 -12.00
CA SER A 30 -31.14 -16.15 -11.67
C SER A 30 -32.40 -16.17 -10.80
N PRO A 31 -32.57 -15.13 -9.98
CA PRO A 31 -33.81 -14.37 -10.05
C PRO A 31 -33.56 -12.87 -10.30
N THR A 32 -34.32 -12.38 -11.21
CA THR A 32 -34.65 -11.00 -11.50
C THR A 32 -35.22 -10.29 -10.27
N ASP A 33 -34.65 -9.13 -9.93
CA ASP A 33 -35.44 -8.07 -9.30
C ASP A 33 -34.97 -6.69 -9.79
N LYS A 34 -35.95 -5.86 -10.10
CA LYS A 34 -35.90 -4.61 -10.83
C LYS A 34 -35.72 -3.45 -9.86
N PRO A 35 -34.90 -2.44 -10.14
CA PRO A 35 -34.72 -1.32 -9.22
C PRO A 35 -35.82 -0.27 -9.39
N ASP A 36 -36.33 0.19 -8.28
CA ASP A 36 -37.21 1.37 -8.18
C ASP A 36 -36.41 2.67 -8.35
N ALA A 37 -37.08 3.60 -9.04
CA ALA A 37 -36.57 4.90 -9.42
C ALA A 37 -36.43 5.85 -8.23
N VAL A 38 -35.30 6.56 -8.14
CA VAL A 38 -35.10 7.71 -7.25
C VAL A 38 -35.24 8.99 -8.06
N PRO A 39 -36.00 10.01 -7.62
CA PRO A 39 -36.25 11.22 -8.36
C PRO A 39 -35.05 12.17 -8.32
N ALA A 40 -34.77 12.76 -9.49
CA ALA A 40 -33.84 13.85 -9.69
C ALA A 40 -34.30 15.12 -8.94
N ASN A 41 -33.38 15.70 -8.15
CA ASN A 41 -33.56 17.07 -7.66
C ASN A 41 -32.58 17.99 -8.37
N ALA A 42 -33.12 18.78 -9.31
CA ALA A 42 -32.42 19.86 -9.96
C ALA A 42 -32.38 21.06 -9.01
N ASN A 43 -31.20 21.57 -8.69
CA ASN A 43 -31.08 22.94 -8.22
C ASN A 43 -30.05 23.69 -9.04
N THR A 44 -30.58 24.61 -9.82
CA THR A 44 -29.90 25.62 -10.59
C THR A 44 -29.48 26.78 -9.69
N GLY A 45 -28.28 27.31 -9.90
CA GLY A 45 -28.12 28.74 -9.71
C GLY A 45 -26.90 29.25 -8.96
N GLN A 46 -26.11 29.91 -9.73
CA GLN A 46 -25.41 31.15 -9.52
C GLN A 46 -23.94 31.10 -9.11
N GLY A 47 -23.16 31.62 -10.05
CA GLY A 47 -21.76 31.99 -9.93
C GLY A 47 -21.51 33.09 -8.89
N HIS A 48 -20.35 33.00 -8.28
CA HIS A 48 -19.68 34.15 -7.69
C HIS A 48 -18.18 34.09 -8.00
N SER A 49 -17.76 35.19 -8.56
CA SER A 49 -16.41 35.57 -8.91
C SER A 49 -15.50 35.71 -7.69
N GLY A 50 -14.23 35.33 -7.90
CA GLY A 50 -13.05 36.02 -7.36
C GLY A 50 -12.98 36.23 -5.86
N GLY A 51 -12.16 35.40 -5.19
CA GLY A 51 -11.65 35.73 -3.89
C GLY A 51 -10.34 34.96 -3.71
N SER A 52 -9.22 35.69 -3.78
CA SER A 52 -7.93 35.20 -3.29
C SER A 52 -8.06 34.90 -1.80
N ASN A 53 -8.28 33.66 -1.44
CA ASN A 53 -8.20 33.25 -0.05
C ASN A 53 -6.73 33.04 0.32
N ALA A 54 -6.18 34.02 1.03
CA ALA A 54 -5.04 33.79 1.88
C ALA A 54 -5.37 32.58 2.77
N ASP A 55 -4.57 31.55 2.66
CA ASP A 55 -4.66 30.31 3.42
C ASP A 55 -4.48 30.63 4.92
N THR A 56 -5.59 30.88 5.59
CA THR A 56 -5.60 30.98 7.05
C THR A 56 -5.70 29.55 7.56
N ALA A 57 -4.57 28.93 7.83
CA ALA A 57 -4.49 27.61 8.46
C ALA A 57 -5.38 27.59 9.72
N GLN A 58 -6.49 26.87 9.67
CA GLN A 58 -7.31 26.62 10.86
C GLN A 58 -6.52 25.75 11.84
N PRO A 59 -6.47 26.11 13.14
CA PRO A 59 -5.86 25.26 14.15
C PRO A 59 -6.54 23.87 14.17
N GLY A 60 -5.78 22.80 13.87
CA GLY A 60 -6.26 21.42 13.84
C GLY A 60 -6.40 20.81 12.44
N GLN A 61 -6.20 21.54 11.37
CA GLN A 61 -6.15 20.96 10.02
C GLN A 61 -4.75 20.37 9.77
N VAL A 62 -4.72 19.05 9.52
CA VAL A 62 -3.49 18.36 9.14
C VAL A 62 -3.01 18.95 7.79
N ASP A 63 -1.79 19.47 7.75
CA ASP A 63 -1.13 19.83 6.51
C ASP A 63 -0.91 18.54 5.69
N ARG A 64 -1.76 18.35 4.68
CA ARG A 64 -1.80 17.11 3.89
C ARG A 64 -0.51 16.88 3.11
N ASP A 65 0.08 17.92 2.55
CA ASP A 65 1.27 17.82 1.71
C ASP A 65 2.50 17.52 2.58
N ALA A 66 2.63 18.21 3.70
CA ALA A 66 3.68 17.91 4.67
C ALA A 66 3.56 16.47 5.23
N LEU A 67 2.33 16.01 5.54
CA LEU A 67 2.12 14.65 6.01
C LEU A 67 2.44 13.61 4.92
N ILE A 68 2.03 13.82 3.67
CA ILE A 68 2.40 12.93 2.55
C ILE A 68 3.93 12.83 2.45
N ALA A 69 4.65 13.96 2.50
CA ALA A 69 6.09 13.96 2.41
C ALA A 69 6.75 13.21 3.57
N GLU A 70 6.25 13.36 4.80
CA GLU A 70 6.72 12.64 5.98
C GLU A 70 6.49 11.13 5.84
N LEU A 71 5.29 10.70 5.48
CA LEU A 71 4.95 9.28 5.34
C LEU A 71 5.70 8.62 4.17
N MET A 72 5.83 9.30 3.03
CA MET A 72 6.62 8.82 1.89
C MET A 72 8.10 8.65 2.24
N LYS A 73 8.63 9.53 3.10
CA LYS A 73 10.00 9.36 3.62
C LYS A 73 10.13 8.11 4.49
N ILE A 74 9.15 7.84 5.35
CA ILE A 74 9.12 6.63 6.16
C ILE A 74 9.10 5.40 5.25
N GLU A 75 8.26 5.39 4.22
CA GLU A 75 8.21 4.28 3.26
C GLU A 75 9.52 4.09 2.49
N TYR A 76 10.20 5.17 2.15
CA TYR A 76 11.54 5.08 1.56
C TYR A 76 12.54 4.42 2.51
N ASP A 77 12.53 4.79 3.79
CA ASP A 77 13.40 4.23 4.81
C ASP A 77 13.08 2.74 5.07
N VAL A 78 11.78 2.40 5.19
CA VAL A 78 11.27 1.02 5.33
C VAL A 78 11.72 0.14 4.16
N THR A 79 11.48 0.61 2.93
CA THR A 79 11.85 -0.09 1.70
C THR A 79 13.38 -0.27 1.63
N THR A 80 14.14 0.78 1.93
CA THR A 80 15.61 0.73 1.98
C THR A 80 16.11 -0.32 2.98
N ALA A 81 15.56 -0.31 4.21
CA ALA A 81 15.92 -1.27 5.25
C ALA A 81 15.60 -2.70 4.84
N SER A 82 14.44 -2.91 4.22
CA SER A 82 14.00 -4.21 3.71
C SER A 82 14.96 -4.74 2.64
N PHE A 83 15.32 -3.95 1.64
CA PHE A 83 16.25 -4.34 0.58
C PHE A 83 17.66 -4.63 1.10
N LYS A 84 18.11 -3.89 2.12
CA LYS A 84 19.42 -4.13 2.76
C LYS A 84 19.43 -5.32 3.70
N GLY A 85 18.27 -5.83 4.11
CA GLY A 85 18.17 -6.83 5.17
C GLY A 85 18.42 -6.24 6.57
N ASP A 86 18.20 -4.93 6.75
CA ASP A 86 18.39 -4.24 8.02
C ASP A 86 17.14 -4.36 8.89
N ILE A 87 17.08 -5.50 9.60
CA ILE A 87 15.98 -5.84 10.50
C ILE A 87 15.86 -4.82 11.63
N SER A 88 16.98 -4.32 12.14
CA SER A 88 17.00 -3.40 13.28
C SER A 88 16.34 -2.06 12.94
N THR A 89 16.67 -1.49 11.79
CA THR A 89 16.04 -0.27 11.30
C THR A 89 14.57 -0.51 11.00
N LEU A 90 14.22 -1.59 10.27
CA LEU A 90 12.84 -1.91 9.93
C LEU A 90 11.95 -2.06 11.17
N ALA A 91 12.43 -2.74 12.21
CA ALA A 91 11.71 -2.95 13.47
C ALA A 91 11.28 -1.65 14.15
N THR A 92 12.00 -0.55 13.92
CA THR A 92 11.68 0.77 14.50
C THR A 92 10.55 1.51 13.80
N TYR A 93 10.21 1.12 12.58
CA TYR A 93 9.13 1.72 11.78
C TYR A 93 7.84 0.92 11.82
N VAL A 94 7.88 -0.35 12.23
CA VAL A 94 6.73 -1.25 12.21
C VAL A 94 6.10 -1.33 13.59
N ALA A 95 4.79 -1.11 13.69
CA ALA A 95 4.04 -1.21 14.94
C ALA A 95 4.05 -2.64 15.49
N ASP A 96 3.96 -2.83 16.82
CA ASP A 96 4.01 -4.17 17.43
C ASP A 96 2.82 -5.04 17.05
N ASP A 97 1.67 -4.41 16.77
CA ASP A 97 0.45 -5.03 16.30
C ASP A 97 0.28 -4.92 14.76
N TYR A 98 1.40 -4.89 14.03
CA TYR A 98 1.41 -4.87 12.57
C TYR A 98 0.73 -6.10 11.96
N TYR A 99 0.03 -5.87 10.84
CA TYR A 99 -0.58 -6.90 10.02
C TYR A 99 -0.45 -6.55 8.54
N GLY A 100 0.27 -7.36 7.78
CA GLY A 100 0.47 -7.17 6.34
C GLY A 100 -0.24 -8.24 5.52
N THR A 101 -0.66 -7.87 4.30
CA THR A 101 -1.16 -8.77 3.27
C THR A 101 -0.32 -8.62 2.01
N ASN A 102 0.41 -9.64 1.66
CA ASN A 102 1.27 -9.67 0.48
C ASN A 102 0.45 -9.77 -0.81
N ALA A 103 1.05 -9.46 -1.95
CA ALA A 103 0.42 -9.52 -3.25
C ALA A 103 -0.08 -10.91 -3.67
N ASP A 104 0.39 -11.98 -3.03
CA ASP A 104 -0.08 -13.36 -3.21
C ASP A 104 -1.22 -13.76 -2.24
N GLY A 105 -1.71 -12.79 -1.44
CA GLY A 105 -2.79 -13.00 -0.46
C GLY A 105 -2.34 -13.56 0.88
N ARG A 106 -1.06 -13.89 1.06
CA ARG A 106 -0.56 -14.34 2.36
C ARG A 106 -0.46 -13.19 3.33
N THR A 107 -0.78 -13.45 4.59
CA THR A 107 -0.73 -12.48 5.67
C THR A 107 0.46 -12.72 6.59
N GLN A 108 0.91 -11.66 7.26
CA GLN A 108 2.03 -11.73 8.18
C GLN A 108 1.90 -10.70 9.31
N ASN A 109 2.33 -11.06 10.50
CA ASN A 109 2.52 -10.15 11.62
C ASN A 109 3.96 -9.61 11.65
N LYS A 110 4.26 -8.67 12.58
CA LYS A 110 5.59 -8.06 12.73
C LYS A 110 6.71 -9.10 12.86
N ASN A 111 6.54 -10.12 13.70
CA ASN A 111 7.58 -11.13 13.91
C ASN A 111 7.84 -11.96 12.64
N GLN A 112 6.78 -12.33 11.92
CA GLN A 112 6.88 -13.04 10.65
C GLN A 112 7.55 -12.16 9.59
N LEU A 113 7.16 -10.89 9.49
CA LEU A 113 7.81 -9.91 8.61
C LEU A 113 9.31 -9.85 8.90
N LEU A 114 9.71 -9.50 10.12
CA LEU A 114 11.12 -9.33 10.48
C LEU A 114 11.94 -10.61 10.29
N SER A 115 11.36 -11.79 10.56
CA SER A 115 12.02 -13.08 10.34
C SER A 115 12.23 -13.43 8.86
N SER A 116 11.42 -12.84 7.97
CA SER A 116 11.50 -13.09 6.52
C SER A 116 12.53 -12.19 5.82
N ILE A 117 12.90 -11.07 6.43
CA ILE A 117 13.79 -10.06 5.85
C ILE A 117 15.20 -10.62 5.62
N LYS A 118 15.69 -10.45 4.41
CA LYS A 118 17.05 -10.81 3.99
C LYS A 118 17.53 -9.82 2.94
N PRO A 119 18.86 -9.57 2.84
CA PRO A 119 19.40 -8.72 1.78
C PRO A 119 18.92 -9.16 0.40
N ASP A 120 18.36 -8.22 -0.35
CA ASP A 120 17.92 -8.48 -1.72
C ASP A 120 19.12 -8.60 -2.67
N LYS A 121 19.06 -9.63 -3.52
CA LYS A 121 20.10 -9.90 -4.53
C LYS A 121 19.58 -9.89 -5.97
N VAL A 122 18.28 -9.71 -6.15
CA VAL A 122 17.61 -9.84 -7.45
C VAL A 122 17.16 -8.50 -8.04
N THR A 123 16.87 -7.53 -7.20
CA THR A 123 16.50 -6.17 -7.63
C THR A 123 17.76 -5.37 -7.96
N ARG A 124 17.74 -4.69 -9.10
CA ARG A 124 18.79 -3.77 -9.53
C ARG A 124 18.46 -2.34 -9.09
N GLU A 125 17.19 -1.97 -9.19
CA GLU A 125 16.70 -0.62 -8.95
C GLU A 125 15.26 -0.69 -8.43
N TRP A 126 14.91 0.20 -7.54
CA TRP A 126 13.54 0.36 -7.07
C TRP A 126 13.20 1.83 -6.87
N LYS A 127 11.93 2.15 -6.87
CA LYS A 127 11.41 3.48 -6.56
C LYS A 127 10.00 3.40 -6.01
N ILE A 128 9.64 4.41 -5.19
CA ILE A 128 8.28 4.66 -4.75
C ILE A 128 7.80 5.99 -5.34
N THR A 129 6.57 6.02 -5.82
CA THR A 129 5.97 7.18 -6.50
C THR A 129 4.48 7.27 -6.20
N ASP A 130 3.86 8.38 -6.62
CA ASP A 130 2.41 8.59 -6.60
C ASP A 130 1.78 8.45 -5.20
N GLY A 131 2.47 9.00 -4.19
CA GLY A 131 1.98 9.04 -2.82
C GLY A 131 0.69 9.86 -2.72
N GLN A 132 -0.39 9.23 -2.23
CA GLN A 132 -1.69 9.85 -2.04
C GLN A 132 -2.21 9.56 -0.64
N LEU A 133 -2.51 10.61 0.11
CA LEU A 133 -3.15 10.48 1.41
C LEU A 133 -4.64 10.22 1.22
N VAL A 134 -5.08 8.99 1.50
CA VAL A 134 -6.49 8.58 1.38
C VAL A 134 -7.31 9.19 2.51
N SER A 135 -6.80 9.07 3.75
CA SER A 135 -7.40 9.66 4.94
C SER A 135 -6.34 9.98 5.98
N ALA A 136 -6.63 10.93 6.86
CA ALA A 136 -5.79 11.22 8.01
C ALA A 136 -6.60 11.81 9.16
N THR A 137 -6.17 11.47 10.37
CA THR A 137 -6.50 12.13 11.64
C THR A 137 -5.20 12.59 12.29
N GLU A 138 -5.24 13.05 13.52
CA GLU A 138 -4.06 13.46 14.28
C GLU A 138 -3.08 12.28 14.52
N ASP A 139 -3.60 11.07 14.68
CA ASP A 139 -2.87 9.87 15.11
C ASP A 139 -2.98 8.67 14.14
N THR A 140 -3.72 8.80 13.05
CA THR A 140 -3.89 7.73 12.05
C THR A 140 -3.85 8.32 10.65
N ALA A 141 -3.17 7.65 9.71
CA ALA A 141 -3.14 8.04 8.31
C ALA A 141 -3.18 6.80 7.40
N VAL A 142 -3.80 6.94 6.23
CA VAL A 142 -3.79 5.92 5.18
C VAL A 142 -3.14 6.53 3.94
N LEU A 143 -2.00 5.96 3.55
CA LEU A 143 -1.23 6.34 2.37
C LEU A 143 -1.35 5.26 1.30
N ASN A 144 -1.56 5.68 0.06
CA ASN A 144 -1.49 4.82 -1.11
C ASN A 144 -0.35 5.29 -2.00
N TYR A 145 0.47 4.37 -2.53
CA TYR A 145 1.58 4.70 -3.40
C TYR A 145 1.91 3.54 -4.36
N ILE A 146 2.82 3.78 -5.31
CA ILE A 146 3.29 2.75 -6.23
C ILE A 146 4.75 2.44 -5.93
N GLN A 147 5.04 1.16 -5.68
CA GLN A 147 6.39 0.64 -5.67
C GLN A 147 6.69 -0.03 -7.01
N SER A 148 7.84 0.29 -7.59
CA SER A 148 8.34 -0.29 -8.83
C SER A 148 9.72 -0.86 -8.61
N GLU A 149 9.97 -2.08 -9.09
CA GLU A 149 11.23 -2.79 -8.98
C GLU A 149 11.70 -3.27 -10.34
N THR A 150 12.91 -2.90 -10.73
CA THR A 150 13.57 -3.43 -11.91
C THR A 150 14.55 -4.51 -11.49
N LEU A 151 14.29 -5.73 -11.91
CA LEU A 151 15.11 -6.89 -11.59
C LEU A 151 16.38 -6.91 -12.44
N ARG A 152 17.39 -7.67 -12.02
CA ARG A 152 18.66 -7.82 -12.75
C ARG A 152 18.51 -8.44 -14.15
N ASN A 153 17.42 -9.18 -14.39
CA ASN A 153 17.09 -9.71 -15.72
C ASN A 153 16.35 -8.69 -16.62
N GLY A 154 16.20 -7.43 -16.19
CA GLY A 154 15.55 -6.35 -16.94
C GLY A 154 14.04 -6.28 -16.78
N ARG A 155 13.37 -7.26 -16.14
CA ARG A 155 11.93 -7.21 -15.91
C ARG A 155 11.59 -6.17 -14.84
N THR A 156 10.57 -5.37 -15.09
CA THR A 156 10.01 -4.45 -14.09
C THR A 156 8.70 -5.02 -13.54
N VAL A 157 8.56 -4.98 -12.24
CA VAL A 157 7.35 -5.35 -11.50
C VAL A 157 6.87 -4.13 -10.75
N ARG A 158 5.55 -3.94 -10.69
CA ARG A 158 4.91 -2.80 -10.01
C ARG A 158 3.82 -3.31 -9.09
N ALA A 159 3.74 -2.71 -7.93
CA ALA A 159 2.62 -2.94 -7.01
C ALA A 159 2.04 -1.60 -6.54
N ARG A 160 0.73 -1.58 -6.35
CA ARG A 160 0.06 -0.55 -5.56
C ARG A 160 0.07 -1.02 -4.11
N ILE A 161 0.52 -0.15 -3.24
CA ILE A 161 0.62 -0.41 -1.81
C ILE A 161 -0.32 0.55 -1.08
N THR A 162 -1.01 0.05 -0.08
CA THR A 162 -1.84 0.85 0.81
C THR A 162 -1.43 0.56 2.23
N ASP A 163 -0.88 1.58 2.90
CA ASP A 163 -0.42 1.48 4.26
C ASP A 163 -1.27 2.31 5.20
N THR A 164 -1.56 1.70 6.35
CA THR A 164 -2.15 2.41 7.47
C THR A 164 -1.05 2.70 8.49
N PHE A 165 -0.89 3.96 8.81
CA PHE A 165 0.01 4.44 9.85
C PHE A 165 -0.74 4.74 11.13
N VAL A 166 -0.07 4.55 12.27
CA VAL A 166 -0.51 5.02 13.57
C VAL A 166 0.60 5.83 14.23
N LYS A 167 0.21 6.92 14.89
CA LYS A 167 1.15 7.75 15.63
C LYS A 167 1.20 7.30 17.08
N ARG A 168 2.36 6.85 17.55
CA ARG A 168 2.58 6.41 18.92
C ARG A 168 3.80 7.14 19.49
N ASN A 169 3.63 7.80 20.63
CA ASN A 169 4.66 8.60 21.25
C ASN A 169 5.29 9.64 20.30
N GLY A 170 4.44 10.28 19.48
CA GLY A 170 4.85 11.29 18.51
C GLY A 170 5.49 10.75 17.22
N LYS A 171 5.65 9.43 17.07
CA LYS A 171 6.26 8.78 15.90
C LYS A 171 5.24 8.02 15.08
N TRP A 172 5.25 8.20 13.76
CA TRP A 172 4.47 7.40 12.83
C TRP A 172 5.08 6.00 12.66
N LEU A 173 4.23 4.98 12.74
CA LEU A 173 4.59 3.58 12.56
C LEU A 173 3.64 2.93 11.56
N VAL A 174 4.15 2.05 10.71
CA VAL A 174 3.34 1.23 9.80
C VAL A 174 2.57 0.19 10.62
N LYS A 175 1.25 0.32 10.62
CA LYS A 175 0.31 -0.54 11.36
C LYS A 175 -0.20 -1.67 10.50
N SER A 176 -0.50 -1.39 9.23
CA SER A 176 -0.86 -2.43 8.27
C SER A 176 -0.41 -2.08 6.87
N GLU A 177 -0.21 -3.10 6.05
CA GLU A 177 0.17 -3.00 4.65
C GLU A 177 -0.69 -3.93 3.80
N GLN A 178 -1.13 -3.44 2.66
CA GLN A 178 -1.82 -4.20 1.62
C GLN A 178 -1.10 -4.02 0.29
N GLN A 179 -0.66 -5.10 -0.34
CA GLN A 179 -0.01 -5.07 -1.65
C GLN A 179 -0.93 -5.60 -2.75
N THR A 180 -0.95 -4.94 -3.91
CA THR A 180 -1.67 -5.38 -5.10
C THR A 180 -0.79 -5.25 -6.33
N LEU A 181 -0.52 -6.35 -7.03
CA LEU A 181 0.25 -6.33 -8.28
C LEU A 181 -0.50 -5.56 -9.36
N MET A 182 0.24 -4.70 -10.07
CA MET A 182 -0.26 -3.97 -11.22
C MET A 182 0.09 -4.76 -12.50
N ARG A 183 -0.89 -4.89 -13.38
CA ARG A 183 -0.75 -5.53 -14.71
C ARG A 183 -0.32 -4.52 -15.75
#